data_114ef53e78dafa34b4703ca4e3bae506
#
_entry.id   114ef53e78dafa34b4703ca4e3bae506
#
_cell.length_a   1.000
_cell.length_b   1.000
_cell.length_c   1.000
_cell.angle_alpha   90.00
_cell.angle_beta   90.00
_cell.angle_gamma   90.00
#
_symmetry.space_group_name_H-M   'P 1'
#
loop_
_entity.id
_entity.type
_entity.pdbx_description
1 polymer ?
#
loop_
_entity_poly.entity_id
_entity_poly.type
_entity_poly.pdbx_seq_one_letter_code
_entity_poly.pdbx_strand_id
1 'polypeptide(L)'
;TFSGMTAGADGGLVTGVYQEAPDPAFDDTGNATADAIFAPVKFFGVAFAGATDSAEAMPMLTATDGVLTGDLSAFTAYYGGGNFNQGAPKPDGTGDAPMGTIDPETGAYVLDWMSLISGGSFDGFTGVWHLEGTFTPNS
;
A
#
# COMPACT_ATOMS: atom_id res chain seq x y z
N THR A 1 15.45 2.65 8.03
CA THR A 1 14.91 1.50 8.76
C THR A 1 13.42 1.43 8.56
N PHE A 2 12.90 0.27 8.20
CA PHE A 2 11.47 0.07 8.04
C PHE A 2 10.85 -0.35 9.36
N SER A 3 9.61 0.08 9.59
CA SER A 3 8.80 -0.45 10.67
C SER A 3 8.18 -1.77 10.19
N GLY A 4 8.49 -2.85 10.88
CA GLY A 4 7.97 -4.16 10.52
C GLY A 4 6.51 -4.33 10.94
N MET A 5 5.77 -5.06 10.14
CA MET A 5 4.41 -5.47 10.47
C MET A 5 4.35 -6.98 10.57
N THR A 6 3.40 -7.49 11.34
CA THR A 6 3.23 -8.93 11.48
C THR A 6 2.79 -9.52 10.13
N ALA A 7 3.54 -10.49 9.64
CA ALA A 7 3.21 -11.15 8.37
C ALA A 7 1.84 -11.82 8.46
N GLY A 8 1.02 -11.61 7.44
CA GLY A 8 -0.29 -12.23 7.38
C GLY A 8 -1.32 -11.70 8.37
N ALA A 9 -1.06 -10.53 8.95
CA ALA A 9 -2.00 -9.92 9.90
C ALA A 9 -3.34 -9.55 9.25
N ASP A 10 -3.32 -9.31 7.94
CA ASP A 10 -4.50 -8.92 7.16
C ASP A 10 -4.59 -9.70 5.86
N GLY A 11 -5.46 -9.23 4.98
CA GLY A 11 -5.61 -9.81 3.65
C GLY A 11 -4.44 -9.58 2.71
N GLY A 12 -3.51 -8.70 3.08
CA GLY A 12 -2.40 -8.36 2.22
C GLY A 12 -2.82 -7.53 1.01
N LEU A 13 -1.85 -7.19 0.17
CA LEU A 13 -2.14 -6.44 -1.05
C LEU A 13 -2.74 -7.37 -2.10
N VAL A 14 -3.94 -7.04 -2.57
CA VAL A 14 -4.63 -7.79 -3.62
C VAL A 14 -4.72 -6.89 -4.86
N THR A 15 -4.44 -7.46 -6.02
CA THR A 15 -4.55 -6.76 -7.31
C THR A 15 -5.77 -7.25 -8.08
N GLY A 16 -6.25 -6.42 -9.01
CA GLY A 16 -7.43 -6.73 -9.82
C GLY A 16 -8.76 -6.39 -9.13
N VAL A 17 -8.71 -5.88 -7.91
CA VAL A 17 -9.88 -5.38 -7.17
C VAL A 17 -9.45 -4.20 -6.32
N TYR A 18 -10.42 -3.42 -5.86
CA TYR A 18 -10.14 -2.36 -4.89
C TYR A 18 -10.29 -2.91 -3.47
N GLN A 19 -9.41 -2.47 -2.59
CA GLN A 19 -9.44 -2.78 -1.15
C GLN A 19 -9.76 -1.49 -0.41
N GLU A 20 -11.02 -1.08 -0.48
CA GLU A 20 -11.47 0.20 0.04
C GLU A 20 -11.49 0.20 1.57
N ALA A 21 -11.24 1.38 2.14
CA ALA A 21 -11.36 1.58 3.57
C ALA A 21 -12.83 1.55 4.00
N PRO A 22 -13.12 1.10 5.23
CA PRO A 22 -14.49 1.20 5.75
C PRO A 22 -14.89 2.66 5.96
N ASP A 23 -16.18 2.90 6.09
CA ASP A 23 -16.74 4.22 6.37
C ASP A 23 -17.51 4.15 7.71
N PRO A 24 -17.00 4.82 8.77
CA PRO A 24 -15.85 5.71 8.78
C PRO A 24 -14.51 4.97 8.79
N ALA A 25 -13.49 5.60 8.20
CA ALA A 25 -12.15 5.03 8.13
C ALA A 25 -11.32 5.28 9.40
N PHE A 26 -11.84 6.09 10.31
CA PHE A 26 -11.15 6.46 11.55
C PHE A 26 -12.11 6.40 12.74
N ASP A 27 -11.55 6.15 13.92
CA ASP A 27 -12.30 6.28 15.17
C ASP A 27 -12.32 7.75 15.62
N ASP A 28 -12.93 8.01 16.79
CA ASP A 28 -13.12 9.36 17.31
C ASP A 28 -11.79 10.07 17.67
N THR A 29 -10.70 9.33 17.78
CA THR A 29 -9.40 9.86 18.15
C THR A 29 -8.42 9.96 16.99
N GLY A 30 -8.87 9.67 15.77
CA GLY A 30 -8.05 9.76 14.58
C GLY A 30 -7.23 8.51 14.27
N ASN A 31 -7.45 7.43 15.00
CA ASN A 31 -6.82 6.14 14.68
C ASN A 31 -7.51 5.52 13.47
N ALA A 32 -6.71 5.03 12.52
CA ALA A 32 -7.26 4.35 11.36
C ALA A 32 -7.91 3.03 11.76
N THR A 33 -9.03 2.72 11.13
CA THR A 33 -9.75 1.45 11.30
C THR A 33 -9.65 0.57 10.05
N ALA A 34 -9.06 1.11 8.98
CA ALA A 34 -8.89 0.39 7.73
C ALA A 34 -7.90 -0.76 7.94
N ASP A 35 -8.32 -1.96 7.55
CA ASP A 35 -7.50 -3.17 7.72
C ASP A 35 -7.50 -4.04 6.46
N ALA A 36 -7.81 -3.42 5.32
CA ALA A 36 -7.96 -4.17 4.07
C ALA A 36 -6.64 -4.75 3.55
N ILE A 37 -5.54 -3.99 3.70
CA ILE A 37 -4.22 -4.41 3.23
C ILE A 37 -3.36 -4.87 4.40
N PHE A 38 -3.33 -4.10 5.47
CA PHE A 38 -2.60 -4.48 6.68
C PHE A 38 -3.31 -3.93 7.92
N ALA A 39 -3.15 -4.63 9.05
CA ALA A 39 -3.74 -4.22 10.31
C ALA A 39 -3.14 -2.89 10.78
N PRO A 40 -3.93 -2.00 11.36
CA PRO A 40 -3.42 -0.72 11.81
C PRO A 40 -2.25 -0.87 12.78
N VAL A 41 -1.15 -0.21 12.47
CA VAL A 41 0.02 -0.15 13.35
C VAL A 41 0.19 1.29 13.81
N LYS A 42 0.71 1.46 15.03
CA LYS A 42 0.86 2.80 15.61
C LYS A 42 2.14 3.48 15.14
N PHE A 43 1.99 4.74 14.73
CA PHE A 43 3.08 5.62 14.38
C PHE A 43 2.91 6.88 15.22
N PHE A 44 3.87 7.17 16.07
CA PHE A 44 3.76 8.27 17.04
C PHE A 44 2.47 8.19 17.88
N GLY A 45 2.09 6.97 18.27
CA GLY A 45 0.91 6.77 19.11
C GLY A 45 -0.43 6.74 18.38
N VAL A 46 -0.45 6.98 17.08
CA VAL A 46 -1.67 6.99 16.26
C VAL A 46 -1.61 5.83 15.27
N ALA A 47 -2.70 5.08 15.16
CA ALA A 47 -2.77 3.96 14.24
C ALA A 47 -2.88 4.45 12.81
N PHE A 48 -2.08 3.85 11.91
CA PHE A 48 -2.18 4.10 10.49
C PHE A 48 -2.43 2.79 9.73
N ALA A 49 -3.05 2.89 8.57
CA ALA A 49 -3.43 1.72 7.78
C ALA A 49 -3.36 2.04 6.29
N GLY A 50 -3.59 1.04 5.46
CA GLY A 50 -3.60 1.19 4.01
C GLY A 50 -4.84 0.61 3.37
N ALA A 51 -5.26 1.23 2.29
CA ALA A 51 -6.37 0.78 1.47
C ALA A 51 -6.11 1.23 0.03
N THR A 52 -7.04 0.96 -0.89
CA THR A 52 -6.94 1.44 -2.26
C THR A 52 -8.15 2.32 -2.58
N ASP A 53 -7.87 3.44 -3.25
CA ASP A 53 -8.89 4.43 -3.61
C ASP A 53 -9.52 4.07 -4.95
N SER A 54 -10.82 3.80 -4.95
CA SER A 54 -11.54 3.42 -6.17
C SER A 54 -11.67 4.56 -7.20
N ALA A 55 -11.32 5.79 -6.82
CA ALA A 55 -11.24 6.90 -7.75
C ALA A 55 -9.99 6.84 -8.66
N GLU A 56 -9.03 6.00 -8.32
CA GLU A 56 -7.78 5.84 -9.06
C GLU A 56 -7.78 4.53 -9.86
N ALA A 57 -6.72 4.31 -10.63
CA ALA A 57 -6.60 3.09 -11.44
C ALA A 57 -6.59 1.85 -10.55
N MET A 58 -7.26 0.80 -10.99
CA MET A 58 -7.30 -0.47 -10.27
C MET A 58 -5.89 -1.02 -10.08
N PRO A 59 -5.53 -1.44 -8.85
CA PRO A 59 -4.19 -2.00 -8.60
C PRO A 59 -3.90 -3.20 -9.46
N MET A 60 -2.78 -3.16 -10.17
CA MET A 60 -2.36 -4.26 -11.06
C MET A 60 -0.85 -4.45 -10.94
N LEU A 61 -0.44 -5.69 -10.86
CA LEU A 61 0.97 -6.08 -10.91
C LEU A 61 1.16 -7.11 -12.00
N THR A 62 2.29 -7.01 -12.69
CA THR A 62 2.68 -7.98 -13.71
C THR A 62 4.08 -8.51 -13.41
N ALA A 63 4.30 -9.77 -13.76
CA ALA A 63 5.60 -10.40 -13.62
C ALA A 63 6.10 -10.83 -15.01
N THR A 64 7.34 -10.43 -15.33
CA THR A 64 7.97 -10.82 -16.58
C THR A 64 9.41 -11.21 -16.27
N ASP A 65 9.76 -12.46 -16.55
CA ASP A 65 11.10 -13.00 -16.30
C ASP A 65 11.57 -12.79 -14.85
N GLY A 66 10.64 -12.95 -13.88
CA GLY A 66 10.93 -12.80 -12.48
C GLY A 66 10.96 -11.35 -11.99
N VAL A 67 10.65 -10.39 -12.84
CA VAL A 67 10.59 -8.96 -12.45
C VAL A 67 9.14 -8.55 -12.24
N LEU A 68 8.86 -7.96 -11.07
CA LEU A 68 7.54 -7.40 -10.75
C LEU A 68 7.52 -5.91 -11.00
N THR A 69 6.47 -5.45 -11.63
CA THR A 69 6.13 -4.03 -11.72
C THR A 69 4.63 -3.89 -11.96
N GLY A 70 4.13 -2.67 -11.96
CA GLY A 70 2.72 -2.46 -12.25
C GLY A 70 2.25 -1.07 -11.86
N ASP A 71 0.97 -0.97 -11.55
CA ASP A 71 0.31 0.28 -11.20
C ASP A 71 -0.35 0.12 -9.84
N LEU A 72 0.22 0.78 -8.84
CA LEU A 72 -0.34 0.84 -7.48
C LEU A 72 -0.72 2.28 -7.13
N SER A 73 -1.09 3.08 -8.12
CA SER A 73 -1.45 4.49 -7.92
C SER A 73 -2.63 4.70 -6.99
N ALA A 74 -3.46 3.66 -6.80
CA ALA A 74 -4.61 3.73 -5.87
C ALA A 74 -4.23 3.49 -4.41
N PHE A 75 -3.00 3.06 -4.11
CA PHE A 75 -2.58 2.77 -2.74
C PHE A 75 -2.61 4.05 -1.90
N THR A 76 -3.35 4.01 -0.80
CA THR A 76 -3.62 5.19 0.02
C THR A 76 -3.35 4.87 1.48
N ALA A 77 -2.66 5.76 2.18
CA ALA A 77 -2.40 5.65 3.60
C ALA A 77 -3.40 6.49 4.39
N TYR A 78 -3.84 5.97 5.52
CA TYR A 78 -4.81 6.60 6.43
C TYR A 78 -4.12 6.84 7.77
N TYR A 79 -4.10 8.10 8.21
CA TYR A 79 -3.41 8.48 9.43
C TYR A 79 -3.94 9.80 9.98
N GLY A 80 -4.18 9.85 11.29
CA GLY A 80 -4.52 11.09 11.98
C GLY A 80 -5.82 11.76 11.51
N GLY A 81 -6.80 10.97 11.11
CA GLY A 81 -8.08 11.48 10.64
C GLY A 81 -8.10 11.90 9.18
N GLY A 82 -6.98 11.72 8.45
CA GLY A 82 -6.90 12.06 7.04
C GLY A 82 -6.22 10.96 6.24
N ASN A 83 -6.29 11.08 4.91
CA ASN A 83 -5.62 10.14 4.04
C ASN A 83 -4.75 10.86 3.03
N PHE A 84 -3.76 10.14 2.50
CA PHE A 84 -2.89 10.67 1.46
C PHE A 84 -2.43 9.53 0.57
N ASN A 85 -2.31 9.82 -0.73
CA ASN A 85 -1.89 8.81 -1.70
C ASN A 85 -0.44 8.42 -1.47
N GLN A 86 -0.19 7.12 -1.39
CA GLN A 86 1.14 6.54 -1.29
C GLN A 86 1.40 5.55 -2.43
N GLY A 87 0.70 5.75 -3.53
CA GLY A 87 0.83 4.90 -4.71
C GLY A 87 2.07 5.17 -5.53
N ALA A 88 2.31 4.28 -6.46
CA ALA A 88 3.41 4.36 -7.43
C ALA A 88 2.98 3.72 -8.75
N PRO A 89 3.11 4.43 -9.88
CA PRO A 89 3.38 5.86 -9.95
C PRO A 89 2.27 6.67 -9.28
N LYS A 90 2.47 7.97 -9.12
CA LYS A 90 1.39 8.83 -8.60
C LYS A 90 0.23 8.88 -9.60
N PRO A 91 -1.01 9.18 -9.13
CA PRO A 91 -2.16 9.26 -10.04
C PRO A 91 -1.98 10.25 -11.21
N ASP A 92 -1.14 11.28 -11.04
CA ASP A 92 -0.83 12.23 -12.11
C ASP A 92 0.26 11.72 -13.06
N GLY A 93 0.75 10.51 -12.86
CA GLY A 93 1.78 9.90 -13.69
C GLY A 93 3.21 10.18 -13.28
N THR A 94 3.42 11.00 -12.25
CA THR A 94 4.77 11.26 -11.76
C THR A 94 5.28 10.14 -10.87
N GLY A 95 6.60 10.09 -10.68
CA GLY A 95 7.23 9.04 -9.88
C GLY A 95 7.45 7.76 -10.67
N ASP A 96 8.10 6.80 -10.05
CA ASP A 96 8.42 5.52 -10.66
C ASP A 96 7.41 4.45 -10.25
N ALA A 97 7.16 3.51 -11.16
CA ALA A 97 6.33 2.35 -10.85
C ALA A 97 6.99 1.50 -9.76
N PRO A 98 6.20 0.72 -9.00
CA PRO A 98 6.79 -0.22 -8.04
C PRO A 98 7.66 -1.24 -8.76
N MET A 99 8.74 -1.65 -8.11
CA MET A 99 9.69 -2.60 -8.69
C MET A 99 10.04 -3.68 -7.69
N GLY A 100 10.15 -4.89 -8.17
CA GLY A 100 10.53 -6.00 -7.33
C GLY A 100 10.86 -7.25 -8.12
N THR A 101 10.95 -8.35 -7.40
CA THR A 101 11.23 -9.67 -7.99
C THR A 101 10.26 -10.69 -7.46
N ILE A 102 10.06 -11.75 -8.23
CA ILE A 102 9.24 -12.88 -7.83
C ILE A 102 9.89 -14.17 -8.31
N ASP A 103 9.87 -15.18 -7.46
CA ASP A 103 10.26 -16.53 -7.84
C ASP A 103 9.05 -17.23 -8.45
N PRO A 104 9.08 -17.56 -9.75
CA PRO A 104 7.90 -18.17 -10.38
C PRO A 104 7.60 -19.58 -9.87
N GLU A 105 8.55 -20.24 -9.23
CA GLU A 105 8.32 -21.60 -8.71
C GLU A 105 7.66 -21.58 -7.33
N THR A 106 8.04 -20.64 -6.47
CA THR A 106 7.54 -20.61 -5.10
C THR A 106 6.54 -19.50 -4.85
N GLY A 107 6.51 -18.48 -5.71
CA GLY A 107 5.70 -17.29 -5.50
C GLY A 107 6.32 -16.29 -4.53
N ALA A 108 7.50 -16.57 -3.98
CA ALA A 108 8.17 -15.65 -3.07
C ALA A 108 8.50 -14.35 -3.80
N TYR A 109 8.12 -13.21 -3.22
CA TYR A 109 8.30 -11.92 -3.86
C TYR A 109 8.84 -10.87 -2.90
N VAL A 110 9.47 -9.86 -3.50
CA VAL A 110 9.85 -8.61 -2.84
C VAL A 110 9.39 -7.47 -3.75
N LEU A 111 8.78 -6.46 -3.18
CA LEU A 111 8.26 -5.31 -3.92
C LEU A 111 8.55 -4.03 -3.17
N ASP A 112 9.12 -3.05 -3.85
CA ASP A 112 9.51 -1.77 -3.25
C ASP A 112 9.00 -0.60 -4.08
N TRP A 113 8.62 0.47 -3.41
CA TRP A 113 8.32 1.75 -4.08
C TRP A 113 8.47 2.91 -3.12
N MET A 114 8.55 4.12 -3.71
CA MET A 114 8.57 5.37 -2.97
C MET A 114 7.45 6.27 -3.48
N SER A 115 6.88 7.06 -2.58
CA SER A 115 5.80 7.97 -2.93
C SER A 115 5.90 9.26 -2.13
N LEU A 116 5.83 10.38 -2.83
CA LEU A 116 5.85 11.70 -2.19
C LEU A 116 4.53 11.92 -1.45
N ILE A 117 4.63 12.39 -0.21
CA ILE A 117 3.46 12.70 0.59
C ILE A 117 3.06 14.15 0.34
N SER A 118 1.80 14.35 -0.07
CA SER A 118 1.23 15.67 -0.28
C SER A 118 0.08 15.87 0.70
N GLY A 119 0.17 16.90 1.52
CA GLY A 119 -0.85 17.22 2.51
C GLY A 119 -0.66 16.48 3.83
N GLY A 120 -1.41 16.89 4.84
CA GLY A 120 -1.34 16.27 6.16
C GLY A 120 -0.07 16.60 6.93
N SER A 121 0.16 15.85 8.00
CA SER A 121 1.28 16.10 8.93
C SER A 121 2.65 15.79 8.32
N PHE A 122 2.70 15.02 7.26
CA PHE A 122 3.95 14.57 6.64
C PHE A 122 4.16 15.16 5.25
N ASP A 123 3.47 16.25 4.92
CA ASP A 123 3.61 16.91 3.63
C ASP A 123 5.08 17.21 3.32
N GLY A 124 5.52 16.86 2.12
CA GLY A 124 6.90 17.05 1.67
C GLY A 124 7.85 15.91 1.98
N PHE A 125 7.44 14.96 2.81
CA PHE A 125 8.23 13.75 3.04
C PHE A 125 7.95 12.70 1.97
N THR A 126 8.86 11.73 1.86
CA THR A 126 8.68 10.59 0.95
C THR A 126 8.43 9.33 1.76
N GLY A 127 7.32 8.66 1.48
CA GLY A 127 7.05 7.34 2.04
C GLY A 127 7.80 6.27 1.24
N VAL A 128 8.52 5.40 1.95
CA VAL A 128 9.23 4.28 1.35
C VAL A 128 8.53 3.00 1.79
N TRP A 129 8.11 2.20 0.83
CA TRP A 129 7.35 0.98 1.08
C TRP A 129 8.13 -0.24 0.62
N HIS A 130 8.11 -1.27 1.45
CA HIS A 130 8.78 -2.53 1.18
C HIS A 130 7.85 -3.66 1.58
N LEU A 131 7.50 -4.51 0.63
CA LEU A 131 6.69 -5.69 0.88
C LEU A 131 7.47 -6.94 0.51
N GLU A 132 7.37 -7.97 1.33
CA GLU A 132 7.85 -9.29 0.95
C GLU A 132 6.89 -10.34 1.49
N GLY A 133 6.74 -11.42 0.75
CA GLY A 133 5.81 -12.47 1.10
C GLY A 133 5.67 -13.49 -0.01
N THR A 134 4.51 -14.09 -0.08
CA THR A 134 4.21 -15.09 -1.10
C THR A 134 3.01 -14.64 -1.91
N PHE A 135 3.19 -14.64 -3.22
CA PHE A 135 2.12 -14.32 -4.18
C PHE A 135 1.25 -15.56 -4.43
N THR A 136 -0.06 -15.36 -4.40
CA THR A 136 -1.03 -16.39 -4.75
C THR A 136 -1.84 -15.89 -5.95
N PRO A 137 -1.80 -16.57 -7.09
CA PRO A 137 -2.56 -16.14 -8.26
C PRO A 137 -4.06 -16.13 -7.99
N ASN A 138 -4.75 -15.12 -8.53
CA ASN A 138 -6.20 -15.12 -8.59
C ASN A 138 -6.64 -16.04 -9.71
N SER A 139 -7.42 -17.03 -9.37
CA SER A 139 -7.90 -18.01 -10.37
C SER A 139 -9.37 -17.85 -10.66
#